data_3f725468bb34627d3629b7c50a48724b
#
_entry.id   3f725468bb34627d3629b7c50a48724b
#
_cell.length_a   1.000
_cell.length_b   1.000
_cell.length_c   1.000
_cell.angle_alpha   90.00
_cell.angle_beta   90.00
_cell.angle_gamma   90.00
#
_symmetry.space_group_name_H-M   'P 1'
#
loop_
_entity.id
_entity.type
_entity.pdbx_description
1 polymer ?
#
loop_
_entity_poly.entity_id
_entity_poly.type
_entity_poly.pdbx_seq_one_letter_code
_entity_poly.pdbx_strand_id
1 'polypeptide(L)'
;MKEDTAVALGRQAQEHGVALSLHAPYFINLANPDPESQEKTIGYITSSCLVADQMGATRVVIHSGALMKRTREEAMNIALPFLKEIVAVCQDQGFGHITLCPETMGKINQLGDLDEVLELCRADARLIPCVAFAHLSARTLGDLAGGAASDGTLDTPDPAPGAGRGHRSPPPRSP
;
A
#
# COMPACT_ATOMS: atom_id res chain seq x y z
N MET A 1 -0.10 -19.38 6.17
CA MET A 1 1.19 -20.05 6.50
C MET A 1 0.91 -21.05 7.60
N LYS A 2 1.67 -22.16 7.71
CA LYS A 2 1.57 -23.07 8.86
C LYS A 2 2.33 -22.47 10.04
N GLU A 3 1.84 -22.68 11.27
CA GLU A 3 2.44 -22.17 12.49
C GLU A 3 3.92 -22.55 12.62
N ASP A 4 4.26 -23.84 12.50
CA ASP A 4 5.65 -24.31 12.57
C ASP A 4 6.58 -23.58 11.60
N THR A 5 6.06 -23.23 10.40
CA THR A 5 6.85 -22.49 9.40
C THR A 5 7.04 -21.02 9.80
N ALA A 6 6.00 -20.39 10.36
CA ALA A 6 6.08 -19.01 10.84
C ALA A 6 7.08 -18.90 12.00
N VAL A 7 6.99 -19.78 12.98
CA VAL A 7 7.91 -19.83 14.13
C VAL A 7 9.34 -20.09 13.69
N ALA A 8 9.56 -21.05 12.77
CA ALA A 8 10.90 -21.34 12.26
C ALA A 8 11.52 -20.14 11.52
N LEU A 9 10.72 -19.43 10.71
CA LEU A 9 11.14 -18.21 10.01
C LEU A 9 11.52 -17.11 11.01
N GLY A 10 10.68 -16.88 12.02
CA GLY A 10 10.93 -15.89 13.07
C GLY A 10 12.24 -16.16 13.82
N ARG A 11 12.47 -17.41 14.19
CA ARG A 11 13.73 -17.81 14.83
C ARG A 11 14.95 -17.53 13.95
N GLN A 12 14.90 -17.91 12.68
CA GLN A 12 16.00 -17.65 11.74
C GLN A 12 16.23 -16.15 11.54
N ALA A 13 15.18 -15.36 11.42
CA ALA A 13 15.30 -13.90 11.31
C ALA A 13 15.99 -13.31 12.56
N GLN A 14 15.58 -13.74 13.75
CA GLN A 14 16.17 -13.30 15.02
C GLN A 14 17.66 -13.68 15.12
N GLU A 15 18.04 -14.92 14.77
CA GLU A 15 19.42 -15.40 14.76
C GLU A 15 20.32 -14.54 13.85
N HIS A 16 19.75 -14.00 12.76
CA HIS A 16 20.49 -13.16 11.81
C HIS A 16 20.26 -11.64 11.99
N GLY A 17 19.57 -11.21 13.05
CA GLY A 17 19.30 -9.79 13.33
C GLY A 17 18.38 -9.13 12.31
N VAL A 18 17.50 -9.88 11.64
CA VAL A 18 16.56 -9.39 10.62
C VAL A 18 15.20 -9.12 11.26
N ALA A 19 14.72 -7.89 11.13
CA ALA A 19 13.35 -7.54 11.51
C ALA A 19 12.37 -7.99 10.42
N LEU A 20 11.24 -8.58 10.83
CA LEU A 20 10.20 -9.04 9.93
C LEU A 20 8.98 -8.12 9.94
N SER A 21 8.34 -7.99 8.80
CA SER A 21 6.98 -7.48 8.63
C SER A 21 6.20 -8.42 7.73
N LEU A 22 4.88 -8.40 7.82
CA LEU A 22 4.00 -9.22 7.01
C LEU A 22 3.10 -8.33 6.15
N HIS A 23 2.90 -8.70 4.90
CA HIS A 23 1.90 -8.07 4.05
C HIS A 23 0.63 -8.92 4.03
N ALA A 24 -0.49 -8.34 4.44
CA ALA A 24 -1.79 -8.99 4.41
C ALA A 24 -2.24 -9.26 2.95
N PRO A 25 -3.27 -10.11 2.72
CA PRO A 25 -3.75 -10.40 1.38
C PRO A 25 -4.10 -9.15 0.57
N TYR A 26 -3.65 -9.08 -0.68
CA TYR A 26 -3.78 -7.90 -1.56
C TYR A 26 -5.22 -7.49 -1.89
N PHE A 27 -6.18 -8.38 -1.71
CA PHE A 27 -7.60 -8.14 -2.02
C PHE A 27 -8.39 -7.49 -0.88
N ILE A 28 -7.74 -7.13 0.22
CA ILE A 28 -8.35 -6.34 1.29
C ILE A 28 -8.84 -5.00 0.72
N ASN A 29 -10.08 -4.62 1.10
CA ASN A 29 -10.69 -3.37 0.68
C ASN A 29 -11.44 -2.71 1.84
N LEU A 30 -10.82 -1.69 2.45
CA LEU A 30 -11.40 -0.95 3.57
C LEU A 30 -12.61 -0.11 3.14
N ALA A 31 -12.72 0.27 1.87
CA ALA A 31 -13.82 1.07 1.31
C ALA A 31 -15.00 0.23 0.81
N ASN A 32 -15.04 -1.08 1.09
CA ASN A 32 -16.18 -1.90 0.75
C ASN A 32 -17.25 -1.82 1.86
N PRO A 33 -18.47 -1.32 1.57
CA PRO A 33 -19.54 -1.19 2.57
C PRO A 33 -20.33 -2.49 2.81
N ASP A 34 -20.08 -3.54 2.04
CA ASP A 34 -20.79 -4.81 2.17
C ASP A 34 -20.39 -5.52 3.48
N PRO A 35 -21.35 -5.80 4.39
CA PRO A 35 -21.02 -6.38 5.71
C PRO A 35 -20.30 -7.72 5.63
N GLU A 36 -20.68 -8.59 4.70
CA GLU A 36 -20.03 -9.91 4.54
C GLU A 36 -18.57 -9.75 4.09
N SER A 37 -18.32 -8.79 3.20
CA SER A 37 -16.96 -8.45 2.76
C SER A 37 -16.12 -7.82 3.87
N GLN A 38 -16.75 -7.01 4.73
CA GLN A 38 -16.09 -6.42 5.90
C GLN A 38 -15.72 -7.50 6.92
N GLU A 39 -16.61 -8.43 7.22
CA GLU A 39 -16.33 -9.56 8.12
C GLU A 39 -15.16 -10.41 7.59
N LYS A 40 -15.14 -10.73 6.30
CA LYS A 40 -14.01 -11.43 5.65
C LYS A 40 -12.71 -10.63 5.75
N THR A 41 -12.77 -9.31 5.56
CA THR A 41 -11.60 -8.42 5.67
C THR A 41 -11.04 -8.44 7.10
N ILE A 42 -11.88 -8.36 8.13
CA ILE A 42 -11.46 -8.53 9.54
C ILE A 42 -10.75 -9.87 9.71
N GLY A 43 -11.36 -10.96 9.24
CA GLY A 43 -10.79 -12.31 9.33
C GLY A 43 -9.41 -12.43 8.64
N TYR A 44 -9.22 -11.79 7.50
CA TYR A 44 -7.91 -11.78 6.81
C TYR A 44 -6.85 -10.98 7.59
N ILE A 45 -7.23 -9.84 8.15
CA ILE A 45 -6.29 -9.00 8.91
C ILE A 45 -5.91 -9.68 10.22
N THR A 46 -6.88 -10.19 10.98
CA THR A 46 -6.61 -10.90 12.23
C THR A 46 -5.79 -12.18 12.03
N SER A 47 -6.07 -12.94 10.96
CA SER A 47 -5.23 -14.08 10.57
C SER A 47 -3.80 -13.66 10.19
N SER A 48 -3.65 -12.49 9.58
CA SER A 48 -2.33 -11.93 9.27
C SER A 48 -1.60 -11.50 10.54
N CYS A 49 -2.30 -10.90 11.50
CA CYS A 49 -1.74 -10.56 12.81
C CYS A 49 -1.29 -11.81 13.57
N LEU A 50 -2.09 -12.89 13.55
CA LEU A 50 -1.69 -14.15 14.16
C LEU A 50 -0.39 -14.71 13.58
N VAL A 51 -0.25 -14.72 12.24
CA VAL A 51 0.98 -15.18 11.59
C VAL A 51 2.14 -14.24 11.89
N ALA A 52 1.91 -12.93 11.92
CA ALA A 52 2.92 -11.94 12.29
C ALA A 52 3.43 -12.17 13.72
N ASP A 53 2.53 -12.40 14.67
CA ASP A 53 2.85 -12.73 16.07
C ASP A 53 3.71 -14.00 16.17
N GLN A 54 3.30 -15.09 15.51
CA GLN A 54 4.02 -16.36 15.47
C GLN A 54 5.45 -16.24 14.92
N MET A 55 5.67 -15.32 13.98
CA MET A 55 7.01 -15.10 13.39
C MET A 55 7.79 -13.95 14.06
N GLY A 56 7.25 -13.36 15.13
CA GLY A 56 7.89 -12.24 15.83
C GLY A 56 7.93 -10.94 15.03
N ALA A 57 7.06 -10.81 14.02
CA ALA A 57 6.87 -9.55 13.28
C ALA A 57 5.94 -8.61 14.05
N THR A 58 6.25 -7.32 14.05
CA THR A 58 5.48 -6.30 14.77
C THR A 58 4.64 -5.40 13.85
N ARG A 59 4.69 -5.63 12.53
CA ARG A 59 4.00 -4.81 11.54
C ARG A 59 3.28 -5.68 10.51
N VAL A 60 2.05 -5.29 10.21
CA VAL A 60 1.25 -5.88 9.13
C VAL A 60 0.83 -4.78 8.16
N VAL A 61 1.28 -4.87 6.91
CA VAL A 61 0.92 -3.95 5.84
C VAL A 61 -0.44 -4.35 5.28
N ILE A 62 -1.33 -3.37 5.08
CA ILE A 62 -2.68 -3.57 4.57
C ILE A 62 -2.98 -2.60 3.42
N HIS A 63 -3.67 -3.08 2.38
CA HIS A 63 -4.16 -2.22 1.32
C HIS A 63 -5.33 -1.36 1.81
N SER A 64 -5.40 -0.11 1.34
CA SER A 64 -6.54 0.79 1.62
C SER A 64 -7.79 0.41 0.81
N GLY A 65 -7.62 -0.20 -0.37
CA GLY A 65 -8.70 -0.79 -1.16
C GLY A 65 -9.07 -0.04 -2.44
N ALA A 66 -10.10 -0.53 -3.13
CA ALA A 66 -10.59 0.03 -4.38
C ALA A 66 -11.76 0.99 -4.13
N LEU A 67 -11.88 2.05 -4.94
CA LEU A 67 -12.98 3.05 -4.84
C LEU A 67 -14.37 2.46 -5.17
N MET A 68 -14.45 1.35 -5.92
CA MET A 68 -15.71 0.68 -6.30
C MET A 68 -16.75 1.64 -6.91
N LYS A 69 -16.31 2.50 -7.84
CA LYS A 69 -17.13 3.54 -8.51
C LYS A 69 -17.61 4.67 -7.58
N ARG A 70 -17.06 4.81 -6.38
CA ARG A 70 -17.32 5.92 -5.45
C ARG A 70 -16.32 7.05 -5.66
N THR A 71 -16.67 8.22 -5.17
CA THR A 71 -15.70 9.30 -4.99
C THR A 71 -14.70 8.93 -3.90
N ARG A 72 -13.55 9.60 -3.86
CA ARG A 72 -12.53 9.41 -2.84
C ARG A 72 -13.06 9.73 -1.45
N GLU A 73 -13.84 10.79 -1.32
CA GLU A 73 -14.49 11.20 -0.07
C GLU A 73 -15.45 10.11 0.44
N GLU A 74 -16.33 9.60 -0.43
CA GLU A 74 -17.24 8.50 -0.07
C GLU A 74 -16.49 7.25 0.36
N ALA A 75 -15.39 6.90 -0.31
CA ALA A 75 -14.57 5.77 0.03
C ALA A 75 -13.86 5.96 1.40
N MET A 76 -13.32 7.16 1.67
CA MET A 76 -12.72 7.50 2.96
C MET A 76 -13.75 7.46 4.11
N ASN A 77 -14.97 7.96 3.88
CA ASN A 77 -16.05 7.93 4.87
C ASN A 77 -16.48 6.50 5.27
N ILE A 78 -16.22 5.50 4.41
CA ILE A 78 -16.40 4.08 4.73
C ILE A 78 -15.14 3.52 5.39
N ALA A 79 -13.98 3.79 4.84
CA ALA A 79 -12.73 3.17 5.25
C ALA A 79 -12.27 3.59 6.67
N LEU A 80 -12.43 4.88 7.03
CA LEU A 80 -12.00 5.40 8.33
C LEU A 80 -12.70 4.73 9.54
N PRO A 81 -14.05 4.68 9.62
CA PRO A 81 -14.71 4.01 10.73
C PRO A 81 -14.43 2.50 10.73
N PHE A 82 -14.37 1.87 9.56
CA PHE A 82 -14.09 0.45 9.47
C PHE A 82 -12.65 0.10 9.90
N LEU A 83 -11.67 0.94 9.57
CA LEU A 83 -10.30 0.75 10.05
C LEU A 83 -10.21 0.87 11.58
N LYS A 84 -10.95 1.80 12.19
CA LYS A 84 -11.03 1.89 13.66
C LYS A 84 -11.61 0.63 14.28
N GLU A 85 -12.65 0.07 13.69
CA GLU A 85 -13.24 -1.20 14.12
C GLU A 85 -12.21 -2.34 14.03
N ILE A 86 -11.50 -2.47 12.91
CA ILE A 86 -10.44 -3.47 12.72
C ILE A 86 -9.38 -3.35 13.82
N VAL A 87 -8.92 -2.13 14.10
CA VAL A 87 -7.91 -1.90 15.15
C VAL A 87 -8.42 -2.33 16.52
N ALA A 88 -9.69 -2.06 16.84
CA ALA A 88 -10.32 -2.49 18.09
C ALA A 88 -10.41 -4.02 18.17
N VAL A 89 -10.87 -4.68 17.10
CA VAL A 89 -10.95 -6.16 17.03
C VAL A 89 -9.57 -6.80 17.18
N CYS A 90 -8.53 -6.25 16.53
CA CYS A 90 -7.15 -6.74 16.70
C CYS A 90 -6.69 -6.61 18.15
N GLN A 91 -7.03 -5.52 18.83
CA GLN A 91 -6.71 -5.34 20.26
C GLN A 91 -7.42 -6.37 21.13
N ASP A 92 -8.72 -6.56 20.93
CA ASP A 92 -9.55 -7.49 21.71
C ASP A 92 -9.09 -8.95 21.53
N GLN A 93 -8.52 -9.29 20.37
CA GLN A 93 -7.95 -10.61 20.09
C GLN A 93 -6.49 -10.76 20.57
N GLY A 94 -5.93 -9.77 21.28
CA GLY A 94 -4.57 -9.83 21.84
C GLY A 94 -3.46 -9.35 20.92
N PHE A 95 -3.79 -8.83 19.72
CA PHE A 95 -2.82 -8.33 18.75
C PHE A 95 -2.52 -6.82 18.87
N GLY A 96 -2.81 -6.21 20.02
CA GLY A 96 -2.58 -4.78 20.26
C GLY A 96 -1.11 -4.33 20.14
N HIS A 97 -0.17 -5.26 20.18
CA HIS A 97 1.26 -5.04 19.96
C HIS A 97 1.67 -5.05 18.48
N ILE A 98 0.79 -5.48 17.58
CA ILE A 98 1.00 -5.46 16.13
C ILE A 98 0.52 -4.13 15.56
N THR A 99 1.40 -3.43 14.86
CA THR A 99 1.08 -2.18 14.17
C THR A 99 0.52 -2.47 12.78
N LEU A 100 -0.70 -2.02 12.50
CA LEU A 100 -1.25 -2.04 11.14
C LEU A 100 -0.71 -0.86 10.34
N CYS A 101 -0.31 -1.13 9.09
CA CYS A 101 0.35 -0.16 8.23
C CYS A 101 -0.43 -0.01 6.91
N PRO A 102 -1.39 0.95 6.83
CA PRO A 102 -2.03 1.29 5.56
C PRO A 102 -1.01 1.68 4.50
N GLU A 103 -1.12 1.10 3.30
CA GLU A 103 -0.13 1.28 2.23
C GLU A 103 -0.60 2.26 1.17
N THR A 104 0.34 3.08 0.66
CA THR A 104 0.10 3.91 -0.52
C THR A 104 -0.08 3.03 -1.75
N MET A 105 -1.12 3.34 -2.57
CA MET A 105 -1.53 2.51 -3.71
C MET A 105 -1.15 3.16 -5.05
N GLY A 106 -0.71 2.34 -6.02
CA GLY A 106 -0.22 2.81 -7.32
C GLY A 106 -1.32 3.14 -8.34
N LYS A 107 -2.52 2.57 -8.21
CA LYS A 107 -3.61 2.80 -9.17
C LYS A 107 -4.49 3.96 -8.72
N ILE A 108 -4.82 4.89 -9.64
CA ILE A 108 -5.70 6.03 -9.36
C ILE A 108 -7.13 5.65 -8.95
N ASN A 109 -7.62 4.48 -9.34
CA ASN A 109 -8.93 3.96 -8.94
C ASN A 109 -8.91 3.21 -7.60
N GLN A 110 -7.79 3.28 -6.87
CA GLN A 110 -7.64 2.77 -5.51
C GLN A 110 -7.52 3.93 -4.53
N LEU A 111 -8.12 3.76 -3.35
CA LEU A 111 -7.88 4.58 -2.18
C LEU A 111 -6.44 4.37 -1.73
N GLY A 112 -5.76 5.42 -1.28
CA GLY A 112 -4.39 5.30 -0.77
C GLY A 112 -3.37 6.12 -1.57
N ASP A 113 -3.68 7.37 -1.94
CA ASP A 113 -2.63 8.35 -2.16
C ASP A 113 -1.97 8.71 -0.81
N LEU A 114 -0.95 9.55 -0.84
CA LEU A 114 -0.19 9.84 0.38
C LEU A 114 -1.06 10.52 1.45
N ASP A 115 -1.87 11.50 1.06
CA ASP A 115 -2.70 12.26 2.00
C ASP A 115 -3.79 11.37 2.62
N GLU A 116 -4.41 10.51 1.82
CA GLU A 116 -5.40 9.53 2.29
C GLU A 116 -4.81 8.50 3.27
N VAL A 117 -3.60 8.00 2.98
CA VAL A 117 -2.93 7.07 3.91
C VAL A 117 -2.57 7.77 5.21
N LEU A 118 -2.11 9.02 5.15
CA LEU A 118 -1.86 9.81 6.36
C LEU A 118 -3.15 10.09 7.15
N GLU A 119 -4.26 10.35 6.46
CA GLU A 119 -5.57 10.54 7.09
C GLU A 119 -6.06 9.24 7.74
N LEU A 120 -5.93 8.08 7.06
CA LEU A 120 -6.22 6.78 7.66
C LEU A 120 -5.40 6.54 8.93
N CYS A 121 -4.11 6.90 8.92
CA CYS A 121 -3.24 6.72 10.09
C CYS A 121 -3.58 7.65 11.25
N ARG A 122 -4.24 8.80 11.02
CA ARG A 122 -4.75 9.66 12.10
C ARG A 122 -5.95 9.06 12.84
N ALA A 123 -6.56 8.01 12.30
CA ALA A 123 -7.70 7.34 12.91
C ALA A 123 -7.37 6.69 14.27
N ASP A 124 -6.11 6.22 14.44
CA ASP A 124 -5.64 5.60 15.68
C ASP A 124 -4.11 5.73 15.79
N ALA A 125 -3.60 5.99 17.00
CA ALA A 125 -2.16 6.16 17.26
C ALA A 125 -1.32 4.88 17.03
N ARG A 126 -1.97 3.73 16.87
CA ARG A 126 -1.34 2.42 16.57
C ARG A 126 -1.15 2.19 15.08
N LEU A 127 -1.56 3.11 14.23
CA LEU A 127 -1.39 3.04 12.79
C LEU A 127 -0.16 3.84 12.37
N ILE A 128 0.61 3.29 11.44
CA ILE A 128 1.70 4.02 10.78
C ILE A 128 1.61 3.83 9.27
N PRO A 129 1.97 4.84 8.45
CA PRO A 129 1.91 4.70 7.01
C PRO A 129 2.97 3.73 6.48
N CYS A 130 2.59 2.90 5.51
CA CYS A 130 3.53 2.19 4.64
C CYS A 130 3.63 2.95 3.33
N VAL A 131 4.74 3.68 3.13
CA VAL A 131 4.94 4.49 1.92
C VAL A 131 5.72 3.70 0.89
N ALA A 132 5.01 3.16 -0.11
CA ALA A 132 5.59 2.47 -1.25
C ALA A 132 5.93 3.50 -2.35
N PHE A 133 7.18 3.93 -2.45
CA PHE A 133 7.63 4.92 -3.43
C PHE A 133 7.37 4.49 -4.88
N ALA A 134 7.49 3.18 -5.18
CA ALA A 134 7.16 2.64 -6.49
C ALA A 134 5.68 2.82 -6.84
N HIS A 135 4.78 2.68 -5.86
CA HIS A 135 3.36 2.94 -6.04
C HIS A 135 3.09 4.42 -6.27
N LEU A 136 3.70 5.31 -5.48
CA LEU A 136 3.56 6.75 -5.68
C LEU A 136 4.09 7.18 -7.04
N SER A 137 5.26 6.70 -7.45
CA SER A 137 5.83 6.98 -8.77
C SER A 137 4.91 6.49 -9.90
N ALA A 138 4.33 5.29 -9.78
CA ALA A 138 3.39 4.78 -10.77
C ALA A 138 2.10 5.63 -10.83
N ARG A 139 1.61 6.09 -9.68
CA ARG A 139 0.39 6.91 -9.55
C ARG A 139 0.58 8.31 -10.15
N THR A 140 1.75 8.92 -9.95
CA THR A 140 2.09 10.27 -10.41
C THR A 140 2.84 10.30 -11.75
N LEU A 141 2.96 9.14 -12.42
CA LEU A 141 3.70 8.99 -13.68
C LEU A 141 5.16 9.48 -13.57
N GLY A 142 5.77 9.30 -12.39
CA GLY A 142 7.16 9.68 -12.12
C GLY A 142 7.33 11.03 -11.41
N ASP A 143 6.30 11.83 -11.26
CA ASP A 143 6.36 13.08 -10.50
C ASP A 143 6.14 12.83 -9.00
N LEU A 144 7.23 12.57 -8.29
CA LEU A 144 7.20 12.41 -6.82
C LEU A 144 7.35 13.76 -6.08
N ALA A 145 7.75 14.84 -6.78
CA ALA A 145 7.95 16.15 -6.19
C ALA A 145 6.67 17.01 -6.18
N GLY A 146 5.75 16.71 -7.08
CA GLY A 146 4.51 17.45 -7.26
C GLY A 146 3.32 16.98 -6.43
N GLY A 147 3.50 16.42 -5.25
CA GLY A 147 2.49 15.79 -4.38
C GLY A 147 1.17 16.51 -4.08
N ALA A 148 0.77 17.45 -4.92
CA ALA A 148 -0.58 17.99 -4.99
C ALA A 148 -1.34 17.28 -6.12
N ALA A 149 -2.53 16.80 -5.80
CA ALA A 149 -3.46 16.18 -6.74
C ALA A 149 -3.49 16.95 -8.07
N SER A 150 -2.83 16.41 -9.11
CA SER A 150 -3.10 16.88 -10.46
C SER A 150 -4.47 16.33 -10.83
N ASP A 151 -5.35 17.20 -11.23
CA ASP A 151 -6.72 16.95 -11.73
C ASP A 151 -6.76 16.16 -13.06
N GLY A 152 -5.71 15.40 -13.35
CA GLY A 152 -5.66 14.51 -14.51
C GLY A 152 -5.34 15.20 -15.83
N THR A 153 -5.01 16.49 -15.84
CA THR A 153 -4.49 17.19 -17.01
C THR A 153 -2.96 17.24 -16.93
N LEU A 154 -2.30 16.23 -17.48
CA LEU A 154 -0.87 16.29 -17.74
C LEU A 154 -0.66 17.20 -18.96
N ASP A 155 -0.27 18.45 -18.73
CA ASP A 155 0.42 19.23 -19.74
C ASP A 155 1.78 18.54 -20.01
N THR A 156 1.81 17.72 -21.06
CA THR A 156 3.09 17.25 -21.59
C THR A 156 3.76 18.46 -22.23
N PRO A 157 4.94 18.89 -21.75
CA PRO A 157 5.67 19.95 -22.46
C PRO A 157 5.98 19.45 -23.86
N ASP A 158 5.59 20.24 -24.86
CA ASP A 158 5.95 20.01 -26.26
C ASP A 158 7.47 19.78 -26.37
N PRO A 159 7.93 18.75 -27.09
CA PRO A 159 9.35 18.56 -27.30
C PRO A 159 9.89 19.78 -28.05
N ALA A 160 10.92 20.41 -27.46
CA ALA A 160 11.58 21.58 -28.03
C ALA A 160 11.88 21.38 -29.52
N PRO A 161 11.55 22.33 -30.42
CA PRO A 161 11.87 22.23 -31.83
C PRO A 161 13.37 22.41 -32.01
N GLY A 162 14.08 21.35 -32.50
CA GLY A 162 15.42 21.50 -33.03
C GLY A 162 16.50 20.62 -32.39
N ALA A 163 16.42 19.31 -32.59
CA ALA A 163 17.62 18.47 -32.67
C ALA A 163 17.63 17.77 -34.04
N GLY A 164 18.30 18.41 -35.01
CA GLY A 164 18.47 17.90 -36.37
C GLY A 164 19.09 16.50 -36.33
N ARG A 165 18.44 15.55 -37.00
CA ARG A 165 19.00 14.24 -37.31
C ARG A 165 20.22 14.43 -38.20
N GLY A 166 21.41 14.33 -37.63
CA GLY A 166 22.64 14.19 -38.37
C GLY A 166 22.62 12.90 -39.17
N HIS A 167 22.52 13.05 -40.47
CA HIS A 167 22.64 11.96 -41.43
C HIS A 167 24.08 11.45 -41.38
N ARG A 168 24.33 10.30 -40.73
CA ARG A 168 25.62 9.61 -40.86
C ARG A 168 25.58 8.72 -42.09
N SER A 169 26.37 9.08 -43.08
CA SER A 169 26.68 8.25 -44.26
C SER A 169 27.43 6.98 -43.83
N PRO A 170 27.17 5.80 -44.44
CA PRO A 170 27.92 4.59 -44.14
C PRO A 170 29.35 4.67 -44.75
N PRO A 171 30.35 4.00 -44.16
CA PRO A 171 31.72 3.98 -44.68
C PRO A 171 31.82 3.14 -45.95
N PRO A 172 32.83 3.44 -46.86
CA PRO A 172 33.01 2.72 -48.10
C PRO A 172 33.53 1.31 -47.86
N ARG A 173 33.07 0.35 -48.67
CA ARG A 173 33.57 -1.02 -48.72
C ARG A 173 34.95 -1.00 -49.43
N SER A 174 35.96 -1.55 -48.78
CA SER A 174 37.26 -1.78 -49.37
C SER A 174 37.28 -3.04 -50.25
N PRO A 175 38.21 -3.10 -51.25
CA PRO A 175 38.22 -4.10 -52.32
C PRO A 175 38.54 -5.53 -51.87
#